data_18237c7e57765cfc864501f8fdf731ad
#
_entry.id   18237c7e57765cfc864501f8fdf731ad
#
_cell.length_a   1.000
_cell.length_b   1.000
_cell.length_c   1.000
_cell.angle_alpha   90.00
_cell.angle_beta   90.00
_cell.angle_gamma   90.00
#
_symmetry.space_group_name_H-M   'P 1'
#
loop_
_entity.id
_entity.type
_entity.pdbx_description
1 polymer ?
#
loop_
_entity_poly.entity_id
_entity_poly.type
_entity_poly.pdbx_seq_one_letter_code
_entity_poly.pdbx_strand_id
1 'polypeptide(L)'
;MIEFQNVSKQYGDGFKAVDSLDLKIKRGEFIALIGPSGCGKTTTLKMINRLIEPTTGTILINGENAGGYEISRLRWNIGYVLQQIALFPHMTVEENVAVVPEMKRMEKRKVKQRTHELMEQVGLDPAIFSKRKPSELSGGQQQRVGVVRALAADPEILLMDEPFSALDPLAREKLQDDLLRWKGTFGKTTVFVTHDMNEALKLADRICLMREGKVVQTGSPDELRRNPAGAFVREFIGREQGSMHALLDLRQWVSANPEAVPQTRAVLPAKVQADRLVSVMADHETVAVEEGGEQIGLIDRATAFRLLAANGKGTGHHE
;
A
#
# COMPACT_ATOMS: atom_id res chain seq x y z
N MET A 1 6.61 16.87 12.99
CA MET A 1 5.26 16.33 13.22
C MET A 1 5.33 15.07 14.09
N ILE A 2 6.02 14.01 13.66
CA ILE A 2 6.28 12.81 14.46
C ILE A 2 7.79 12.64 14.59
N GLU A 3 8.29 12.35 15.78
CA GLU A 3 9.71 12.15 16.03
C GLU A 3 9.92 10.95 16.96
N PHE A 4 10.71 9.98 16.53
CA PHE A 4 11.19 8.88 17.32
C PHE A 4 12.60 9.23 17.81
N GLN A 5 12.82 9.13 19.12
CA GLN A 5 14.08 9.44 19.79
C GLN A 5 14.57 8.20 20.50
N ASN A 6 15.55 7.51 19.91
CA ASN A 6 16.18 6.30 20.41
C ASN A 6 15.15 5.24 20.86
N VAL A 7 14.11 5.01 20.05
CA VAL A 7 12.98 4.15 20.38
C VAL A 7 13.32 2.70 20.15
N SER A 8 13.10 1.87 21.16
CA SER A 8 13.22 0.40 21.04
C SER A 8 11.96 -0.29 21.52
N LYS A 9 11.64 -1.41 20.88
CA LYS A 9 10.60 -2.34 21.30
C LYS A 9 11.15 -3.74 21.39
N GLN A 10 11.13 -4.28 22.60
CA GLN A 10 11.52 -5.65 22.92
C GLN A 10 10.30 -6.41 23.44
N TYR A 11 10.12 -7.64 23.01
CA TYR A 11 9.10 -8.58 23.51
C TYR A 11 9.69 -9.50 24.57
N GLY A 12 8.83 -10.21 25.32
CA GLY A 12 9.20 -10.96 26.52
C GLY A 12 10.23 -12.08 26.32
N ASP A 13 10.42 -12.55 25.08
CA ASP A 13 11.44 -13.53 24.68
C ASP A 13 12.83 -12.91 24.39
N GLY A 14 12.99 -11.59 24.61
CA GLY A 14 14.20 -10.86 24.31
C GLY A 14 14.31 -10.39 22.86
N PHE A 15 13.36 -10.75 22.00
CA PHE A 15 13.34 -10.32 20.59
C PHE A 15 13.11 -8.81 20.47
N LYS A 16 14.08 -8.11 19.86
CA LYS A 16 13.99 -6.68 19.56
C LYS A 16 13.34 -6.48 18.19
N ALA A 17 12.06 -6.16 18.20
CA ALA A 17 11.33 -5.84 16.97
C ALA A 17 11.72 -4.47 16.39
N VAL A 18 12.09 -3.51 17.25
CA VAL A 18 12.66 -2.20 16.89
C VAL A 18 13.82 -1.92 17.83
N ASP A 19 14.96 -1.50 17.30
CA ASP A 19 16.19 -1.26 18.04
C ASP A 19 16.75 0.12 17.75
N SER A 20 16.69 1.03 18.75
CA SER A 20 17.28 2.36 18.73
C SER A 20 16.86 3.19 17.51
N LEU A 21 15.56 3.21 17.23
CA LEU A 21 14.99 3.93 16.10
C LEU A 21 15.03 5.43 16.32
N ASP A 22 15.75 6.16 15.46
CA ASP A 22 15.69 7.60 15.30
C ASP A 22 15.06 7.94 13.94
N LEU A 23 13.90 8.59 13.96
CA LEU A 23 13.20 8.97 12.73
C LEU A 23 12.37 10.23 12.97
N LYS A 24 12.51 11.20 12.07
CA LYS A 24 11.73 12.43 12.08
C LYS A 24 10.87 12.53 10.81
N ILE A 25 9.57 12.72 11.01
CA ILE A 25 8.55 12.84 9.96
C ILE A 25 8.00 14.26 10.01
N LYS A 26 8.06 14.97 8.88
CA LYS A 26 7.59 16.36 8.77
C LYS A 26 6.06 16.41 8.64
N ARG A 27 5.48 17.57 8.94
CA ARG A 27 4.05 17.82 8.72
C ARG A 27 3.74 17.78 7.21
N GLY A 28 2.66 17.09 6.85
CA GLY A 28 2.22 16.93 5.46
C GLY A 28 3.08 15.96 4.63
N GLU A 29 4.10 15.34 5.22
CA GLU A 29 4.96 14.37 4.54
C GLU A 29 4.25 13.02 4.38
N PHE A 30 4.43 12.41 3.22
CA PHE A 30 4.02 11.04 2.93
C PHE A 30 5.26 10.14 2.99
N ILE A 31 5.46 9.42 4.07
CA ILE A 31 6.62 8.55 4.28
C ILE A 31 6.22 7.07 4.21
N ALA A 32 7.05 6.28 3.50
CA ALA A 32 6.94 4.84 3.46
C ALA A 32 7.91 4.19 4.46
N LEU A 33 7.42 3.26 5.28
CA LEU A 33 8.24 2.32 6.04
C LEU A 33 8.31 1.01 5.25
N ILE A 34 9.51 0.63 4.81
CA ILE A 34 9.71 -0.52 3.94
C ILE A 34 10.83 -1.43 4.45
N GLY A 35 10.82 -2.69 4.05
CA GLY A 35 11.84 -3.67 4.40
C GLY A 35 11.28 -5.09 4.47
N PRO A 36 12.12 -6.11 4.69
CA PRO A 36 11.72 -7.51 4.78
C PRO A 36 10.64 -7.75 5.84
N SER A 37 9.93 -8.87 5.73
CA SER A 37 8.98 -9.31 6.75
C SER A 37 9.67 -9.43 8.11
N GLY A 38 8.99 -9.02 9.19
CA GLY A 38 9.53 -9.07 10.56
C GLY A 38 10.55 -7.98 10.92
N CYS A 39 10.92 -7.04 10.02
CA CYS A 39 11.92 -6.01 10.33
C CYS A 39 11.40 -4.84 11.21
N GLY A 40 10.17 -4.88 11.72
CA GLY A 40 9.67 -3.90 12.69
C GLY A 40 8.74 -2.81 12.14
N LYS A 41 8.40 -2.78 10.84
CA LYS A 41 7.55 -1.75 10.21
C LYS A 41 6.20 -1.54 10.90
N THR A 42 5.40 -2.59 10.97
CA THR A 42 4.08 -2.57 11.62
C THR A 42 4.16 -2.28 13.11
N THR A 43 5.22 -2.75 13.79
CA THR A 43 5.48 -2.39 15.20
C THR A 43 5.74 -0.91 15.33
N THR A 44 6.59 -0.32 14.48
CA THR A 44 6.87 1.11 14.44
C THR A 44 5.60 1.92 14.17
N LEU A 45 4.78 1.50 13.19
CA LEU A 45 3.50 2.14 12.89
C LEU A 45 2.55 2.13 14.10
N LYS A 46 2.41 0.95 14.75
CA LYS A 46 1.53 0.76 15.92
C LYS A 46 2.00 1.49 17.18
N MET A 47 3.26 1.86 17.27
CA MET A 47 3.75 2.70 18.37
C MET A 47 3.29 4.16 18.24
N ILE A 48 3.06 4.69 17.02
CA ILE A 48 2.60 6.08 16.83
C ILE A 48 1.22 6.30 17.48
N ASN A 49 0.29 5.35 17.33
CA ASN A 49 -1.06 5.45 17.89
C ASN A 49 -1.21 4.73 19.26
N ARG A 50 -0.08 4.34 19.87
CA ARG A 50 -0.02 3.65 21.16
C ARG A 50 -0.89 2.39 21.20
N LEU A 51 -0.96 1.63 20.10
CA LEU A 51 -1.43 0.23 20.12
C LEU A 51 -0.36 -0.70 20.69
N ILE A 52 0.92 -0.27 20.57
CA ILE A 52 2.07 -0.90 21.17
C ILE A 52 2.86 0.21 21.87
N GLU A 53 3.20 0.01 23.14
CA GLU A 53 4.07 0.93 23.87
C GLU A 53 5.55 0.60 23.61
N PRO A 54 6.42 1.60 23.42
CA PRO A 54 7.85 1.37 23.33
C PRO A 54 8.40 0.79 24.65
N THR A 55 9.50 0.03 24.57
CA THR A 55 10.22 -0.46 25.77
C THR A 55 11.16 0.62 26.30
N THR A 56 11.83 1.34 25.40
CA THR A 56 12.72 2.46 25.73
C THR A 56 12.59 3.56 24.66
N GLY A 57 13.09 4.76 24.97
CA GLY A 57 13.04 5.91 24.09
C GLY A 57 11.72 6.67 24.18
N THR A 58 11.55 7.68 23.34
CA THR A 58 10.40 8.59 23.36
C THR A 58 9.88 8.84 21.96
N ILE A 59 8.55 8.86 21.82
CA ILE A 59 7.88 9.27 20.59
C ILE A 59 7.23 10.62 20.85
N LEU A 60 7.59 11.62 20.05
CA LEU A 60 6.97 12.94 20.11
C LEU A 60 5.98 13.11 18.96
N ILE A 61 4.81 13.67 19.25
CA ILE A 61 3.81 14.09 18.28
C ILE A 61 3.56 15.59 18.50
N ASN A 62 3.79 16.39 17.47
CA ASN A 62 3.75 17.85 17.57
C ASN A 62 4.67 18.44 18.67
N GLY A 63 5.77 17.75 18.98
CA GLY A 63 6.73 18.17 20.03
C GLY A 63 6.36 17.70 21.44
N GLU A 64 5.21 17.09 21.66
CA GLU A 64 4.76 16.55 22.94
C GLU A 64 4.94 15.03 23.00
N ASN A 65 5.30 14.50 24.16
CA ASN A 65 5.47 13.06 24.35
C ASN A 65 4.13 12.32 24.14
N ALA A 66 4.10 11.39 23.20
CA ALA A 66 2.93 10.58 22.89
C ALA A 66 2.38 9.82 24.12
N GLY A 67 3.27 9.40 25.05
CA GLY A 67 2.89 8.75 26.29
C GLY A 67 2.10 9.64 27.26
N GLY A 68 2.23 10.96 27.17
CA GLY A 68 1.53 11.93 27.99
C GLY A 68 0.12 12.29 27.51
N TYR A 69 -0.22 11.93 26.26
CA TYR A 69 -1.58 12.21 25.77
C TYR A 69 -2.62 11.31 26.44
N GLU A 70 -3.82 11.85 26.66
CA GLU A 70 -5.02 11.03 26.86
C GLU A 70 -5.24 10.19 25.60
N ILE A 71 -5.41 8.88 25.77
CA ILE A 71 -5.35 7.90 24.66
C ILE A 71 -6.42 8.13 23.60
N SER A 72 -7.64 8.50 24.01
CA SER A 72 -8.73 8.77 23.06
C SER A 72 -8.44 10.03 22.25
N ARG A 73 -7.93 11.08 22.90
CA ARG A 73 -7.55 12.33 22.24
C ARG A 73 -6.45 12.12 21.20
N LEU A 74 -5.43 11.31 21.54
CA LEU A 74 -4.38 10.92 20.62
C LEU A 74 -4.97 10.22 19.39
N ARG A 75 -5.76 9.15 19.63
CA ARG A 75 -6.32 8.32 18.55
C ARG A 75 -7.34 9.03 17.69
N TRP A 76 -8.07 10.01 18.21
CA TRP A 76 -8.98 10.82 17.41
C TRP A 76 -8.27 11.71 16.39
N ASN A 77 -7.00 12.04 16.62
CA ASN A 77 -6.18 12.83 15.72
C ASN A 77 -5.35 11.96 14.76
N ILE A 78 -5.52 10.63 14.82
CA ILE A 78 -4.82 9.66 13.99
C ILE A 78 -5.85 8.79 13.28
N GLY A 79 -5.94 8.91 11.96
CA GLY A 79 -6.66 7.96 11.12
C GLY A 79 -5.83 6.70 10.92
N TYR A 80 -6.46 5.52 10.97
CA TYR A 80 -5.75 4.26 10.80
C TYR A 80 -6.47 3.37 9.79
N VAL A 81 -5.77 3.07 8.69
CA VAL A 81 -6.19 2.11 7.66
C VAL A 81 -5.47 0.80 7.93
N LEU A 82 -6.23 -0.22 8.26
CA LEU A 82 -5.71 -1.56 8.63
C LEU A 82 -5.42 -2.39 7.37
N GLN A 83 -4.49 -3.32 7.48
CA GLN A 83 -4.15 -4.31 6.44
C GLN A 83 -5.38 -5.13 6.02
N GLN A 84 -6.12 -5.67 6.98
CA GLN A 84 -7.47 -6.16 6.74
C GLN A 84 -8.44 -4.99 6.90
N ILE A 85 -9.30 -4.77 5.92
CA ILE A 85 -10.15 -3.57 5.81
C ILE A 85 -10.99 -3.32 7.06
N ALA A 86 -11.32 -4.36 7.82
CA ALA A 86 -11.96 -4.33 9.13
C ALA A 86 -13.17 -3.37 9.21
N LEU A 87 -14.00 -3.32 8.16
CA LEU A 87 -15.30 -2.65 8.23
C LEU A 87 -16.24 -3.47 9.12
N PHE A 88 -17.11 -2.78 9.84
CA PHE A 88 -18.17 -3.41 10.62
C PHE A 88 -19.20 -4.02 9.66
N PRO A 89 -19.31 -5.37 9.57
CA PRO A 89 -20.07 -6.03 8.50
C PRO A 89 -21.59 -5.82 8.63
N HIS A 90 -22.08 -5.50 9.81
CA HIS A 90 -23.49 -5.23 10.09
C HIS A 90 -23.90 -3.77 9.85
N MET A 91 -22.93 -2.86 9.74
CA MET A 91 -23.12 -1.44 9.50
C MET A 91 -23.07 -1.12 8.01
N THR A 92 -23.83 -0.10 7.59
CA THR A 92 -23.73 0.49 6.26
C THR A 92 -22.41 1.25 6.08
N VAL A 93 -22.11 1.69 4.86
CA VAL A 93 -20.95 2.56 4.57
C VAL A 93 -21.01 3.85 5.38
N GLU A 94 -22.16 4.53 5.38
CA GLU A 94 -22.37 5.79 6.13
C GLU A 94 -22.13 5.58 7.63
N GLU A 95 -22.69 4.52 8.21
CA GLU A 95 -22.49 4.16 9.62
C GLU A 95 -21.02 3.82 9.94
N ASN A 96 -20.36 3.04 9.10
CA ASN A 96 -18.92 2.74 9.26
C ASN A 96 -18.08 4.01 9.30
N VAL A 97 -18.34 4.97 8.43
CA VAL A 97 -17.60 6.23 8.35
C VAL A 97 -17.91 7.13 9.54
N ALA A 98 -19.15 7.13 10.04
CA ALA A 98 -19.60 7.96 11.14
C ALA A 98 -19.04 7.56 12.52
N VAL A 99 -18.55 6.33 12.71
CA VAL A 99 -18.14 5.78 14.02
C VAL A 99 -17.22 6.73 14.81
N VAL A 100 -16.11 7.16 14.24
CA VAL A 100 -15.15 8.01 14.97
C VAL A 100 -15.67 9.44 15.17
N PRO A 101 -16.28 10.11 14.17
CA PRO A 101 -16.95 11.38 14.36
C PRO A 101 -18.00 11.37 15.46
N GLU A 102 -18.83 10.32 15.55
CA GLU A 102 -19.85 10.18 16.59
C GLU A 102 -19.23 9.99 17.98
N MET A 103 -18.15 9.20 18.10
CA MET A 103 -17.39 9.07 19.34
C MET A 103 -16.80 10.42 19.79
N LYS A 104 -16.42 11.29 18.84
CA LYS A 104 -16.02 12.70 19.09
C LYS A 104 -17.20 13.62 19.42
N ARG A 105 -18.43 13.11 19.45
CA ARG A 105 -19.67 13.87 19.65
C ARG A 105 -19.87 15.00 18.64
N MET A 106 -19.44 14.80 17.40
CA MET A 106 -19.68 15.75 16.33
C MET A 106 -21.18 15.81 16.01
N GLU A 107 -21.67 16.97 15.58
CA GLU A 107 -23.05 17.18 15.18
C GLU A 107 -23.43 16.24 14.01
N LYS A 108 -24.50 15.47 14.14
CA LYS A 108 -24.94 14.47 13.15
C LYS A 108 -25.04 15.01 11.72
N ARG A 109 -25.55 16.24 11.56
CA ARG A 109 -25.64 16.88 10.25
C ARG A 109 -24.25 17.10 9.63
N LYS A 110 -23.27 17.55 10.41
CA LYS A 110 -21.88 17.75 9.95
C LYS A 110 -21.22 16.42 9.64
N VAL A 111 -21.44 15.39 10.45
CA VAL A 111 -20.93 14.03 10.20
C VAL A 111 -21.44 13.52 8.85
N LYS A 112 -22.75 13.61 8.61
CA LYS A 112 -23.35 13.17 7.35
C LYS A 112 -22.80 13.93 6.14
N GLN A 113 -22.75 15.25 6.22
CA GLN A 113 -22.21 16.11 5.17
C GLN A 113 -20.75 15.72 4.87
N ARG A 114 -19.91 15.63 5.90
CA ARG A 114 -18.50 15.27 5.78
C ARG A 114 -18.30 13.87 5.19
N THR A 115 -19.14 12.91 5.60
CA THR A 115 -19.14 11.55 5.05
C THR A 115 -19.39 11.57 3.55
N HIS A 116 -20.42 12.30 3.09
CA HIS A 116 -20.77 12.38 1.67
C HIS A 116 -19.66 13.08 0.87
N GLU A 117 -19.12 14.21 1.35
CA GLU A 117 -18.00 14.91 0.71
C GLU A 117 -16.78 14.00 0.54
N LEU A 118 -16.39 13.25 1.58
CA LEU A 118 -15.27 12.31 1.51
C LEU A 118 -15.55 11.13 0.57
N MET A 119 -16.77 10.60 0.56
CA MET A 119 -17.17 9.55 -0.37
C MET A 119 -17.05 10.00 -1.82
N GLU A 120 -17.53 11.20 -2.15
CA GLU A 120 -17.38 11.79 -3.50
C GLU A 120 -15.92 11.95 -3.89
N GLN A 121 -15.07 12.45 -2.98
CA GLN A 121 -13.65 12.65 -3.22
C GLN A 121 -12.90 11.34 -3.54
N VAL A 122 -13.35 10.21 -2.97
CA VAL A 122 -12.79 8.90 -3.27
C VAL A 122 -13.52 8.17 -4.41
N GLY A 123 -14.44 8.82 -5.11
CA GLY A 123 -15.17 8.25 -6.24
C GLY A 123 -16.24 7.22 -5.84
N LEU A 124 -16.82 7.35 -4.65
CA LEU A 124 -17.95 6.59 -4.19
C LEU A 124 -19.19 7.51 -4.11
N ASP A 125 -20.08 7.42 -5.09
CA ASP A 125 -21.33 8.21 -5.09
C ASP A 125 -22.16 7.91 -3.82
N PRO A 126 -22.40 8.90 -2.94
CA PRO A 126 -23.16 8.71 -1.72
C PRO A 126 -24.59 8.22 -1.97
N ALA A 127 -25.23 8.62 -3.08
CA ALA A 127 -26.58 8.19 -3.42
C ALA A 127 -26.66 6.68 -3.68
N ILE A 128 -25.57 6.09 -4.16
CA ILE A 128 -25.49 4.67 -4.50
C ILE A 128 -24.94 3.84 -3.33
N PHE A 129 -23.90 4.36 -2.64
CA PHE A 129 -23.08 3.55 -1.74
C PHE A 129 -23.36 3.76 -0.25
N SER A 130 -23.94 4.91 0.20
CA SER A 130 -24.09 5.21 1.63
C SER A 130 -24.80 4.13 2.42
N LYS A 131 -25.84 3.53 1.84
CA LYS A 131 -26.70 2.54 2.51
C LYS A 131 -26.27 1.09 2.27
N ARG A 132 -25.26 0.86 1.43
CA ARG A 132 -24.73 -0.50 1.19
C ARG A 132 -23.95 -0.99 2.40
N LYS A 133 -23.94 -2.31 2.57
CA LYS A 133 -23.10 -3.00 3.56
C LYS A 133 -21.76 -3.42 2.91
N PRO A 134 -20.71 -3.67 3.70
CA PRO A 134 -19.42 -4.11 3.18
C PRO A 134 -19.50 -5.32 2.25
N SER A 135 -20.38 -6.28 2.51
CA SER A 135 -20.57 -7.47 1.65
C SER A 135 -21.08 -7.17 0.23
N GLU A 136 -21.63 -5.97 0.00
CA GLU A 136 -22.14 -5.52 -1.29
C GLU A 136 -21.12 -4.70 -2.09
N LEU A 137 -19.87 -4.62 -1.59
CA LEU A 137 -18.79 -3.82 -2.15
C LEU A 137 -17.66 -4.72 -2.65
N SER A 138 -17.01 -4.31 -3.76
CA SER A 138 -15.74 -4.92 -4.17
C SER A 138 -14.63 -4.62 -3.14
N GLY A 139 -13.53 -5.40 -3.16
CA GLY A 139 -12.39 -5.18 -2.25
C GLY A 139 -11.81 -3.76 -2.36
N GLY A 140 -11.66 -3.23 -3.57
CA GLY A 140 -11.21 -1.85 -3.77
C GLY A 140 -12.19 -0.79 -3.25
N GLN A 141 -13.52 -1.02 -3.37
CA GLN A 141 -14.52 -0.14 -2.79
C GLN A 141 -14.50 -0.19 -1.25
N GLN A 142 -14.36 -1.38 -0.66
CA GLN A 142 -14.20 -1.53 0.78
C GLN A 142 -12.96 -0.78 1.29
N GLN A 143 -11.84 -0.85 0.56
CA GLN A 143 -10.60 -0.15 0.91
C GLN A 143 -10.80 1.37 0.88
N ARG A 144 -11.49 1.91 -0.15
CA ARG A 144 -11.86 3.33 -0.21
C ARG A 144 -12.72 3.74 0.99
N VAL A 145 -13.69 2.93 1.38
CA VAL A 145 -14.50 3.18 2.60
C VAL A 145 -13.61 3.18 3.84
N GLY A 146 -12.62 2.28 3.93
CA GLY A 146 -11.62 2.26 5.01
C GLY A 146 -10.83 3.56 5.10
N VAL A 147 -10.40 4.12 3.96
CA VAL A 147 -9.71 5.42 3.89
C VAL A 147 -10.65 6.56 4.30
N VAL A 148 -11.88 6.60 3.79
CA VAL A 148 -12.90 7.60 4.15
C VAL A 148 -13.19 7.56 5.66
N ARG A 149 -13.35 6.37 6.24
CA ARG A 149 -13.52 6.19 7.69
C ARG A 149 -12.34 6.76 8.49
N ALA A 150 -11.12 6.49 8.05
CA ALA A 150 -9.93 7.01 8.70
C ALA A 150 -9.83 8.54 8.64
N LEU A 151 -10.36 9.18 7.58
CA LEU A 151 -10.34 10.62 7.36
C LEU A 151 -11.53 11.37 7.96
N ALA A 152 -12.61 10.67 8.31
CA ALA A 152 -13.88 11.27 8.67
C ALA A 152 -13.82 12.24 9.87
N ALA A 153 -12.99 11.89 10.87
CA ALA A 153 -12.78 12.71 12.06
C ALA A 153 -11.77 13.86 11.88
N ASP A 154 -11.35 14.11 10.65
CA ASP A 154 -10.35 15.11 10.24
C ASP A 154 -9.01 14.98 11.01
N PRO A 155 -8.35 13.81 10.98
CA PRO A 155 -7.09 13.60 11.69
C PRO A 155 -5.96 14.40 11.06
N GLU A 156 -4.92 14.73 11.85
CA GLU A 156 -3.67 15.32 11.34
C GLU A 156 -2.72 14.27 10.74
N ILE A 157 -2.79 13.04 11.25
CA ILE A 157 -1.94 11.91 10.88
C ILE A 157 -2.80 10.79 10.29
N LEU A 158 -2.30 10.20 9.20
CA LEU A 158 -2.89 9.01 8.59
C LEU A 158 -1.88 7.87 8.61
N LEU A 159 -2.22 6.78 9.27
CA LEU A 159 -1.43 5.56 9.30
C LEU A 159 -2.06 4.52 8.39
N MET A 160 -1.26 3.86 7.56
CA MET A 160 -1.72 2.81 6.65
C MET A 160 -0.82 1.58 6.81
N ASP A 161 -1.39 0.45 7.18
CA ASP A 161 -0.69 -0.81 7.36
C ASP A 161 -0.99 -1.71 6.15
N GLU A 162 -0.05 -1.83 5.21
CA GLU A 162 -0.16 -2.60 3.97
C GLU A 162 -1.50 -2.41 3.22
N PRO A 163 -1.87 -1.19 2.84
CA PRO A 163 -3.22 -0.87 2.34
C PRO A 163 -3.58 -1.54 1.01
N PHE A 164 -2.63 -2.16 0.33
CA PHE A 164 -2.82 -2.76 -1.00
C PHE A 164 -2.75 -4.30 -0.99
N SER A 165 -2.37 -4.93 0.12
CA SER A 165 -2.02 -6.36 0.18
C SER A 165 -3.18 -7.31 -0.18
N ALA A 166 -4.42 -6.91 0.08
CA ALA A 166 -5.62 -7.71 -0.17
C ALA A 166 -6.27 -7.47 -1.55
N LEU A 167 -5.67 -6.62 -2.41
CA LEU A 167 -6.23 -6.22 -3.69
C LEU A 167 -5.62 -6.99 -4.86
N ASP A 168 -6.45 -7.25 -5.87
CA ASP A 168 -5.96 -7.68 -7.18
C ASP A 168 -5.10 -6.59 -7.84
N PRO A 169 -4.24 -6.94 -8.83
CA PRO A 169 -3.30 -5.98 -9.42
C PRO A 169 -3.95 -4.72 -9.99
N LEU A 170 -5.10 -4.85 -10.66
CA LEU A 170 -5.79 -3.72 -11.29
C LEU A 170 -6.41 -2.78 -10.23
N ALA A 171 -7.08 -3.34 -9.23
CA ALA A 171 -7.63 -2.57 -8.10
C ALA A 171 -6.52 -1.89 -7.30
N ARG A 172 -5.36 -2.56 -7.14
CA ARG A 172 -4.17 -2.02 -6.47
C ARG A 172 -3.63 -0.80 -7.20
N GLU A 173 -3.38 -0.90 -8.50
CA GLU A 173 -2.86 0.22 -9.31
C GLU A 173 -3.81 1.42 -9.26
N LYS A 174 -5.10 1.18 -9.44
CA LYS A 174 -6.13 2.23 -9.37
C LYS A 174 -6.15 2.92 -7.99
N LEU A 175 -6.04 2.16 -6.90
CA LEU A 175 -6.01 2.75 -5.55
C LEU A 175 -4.71 3.53 -5.28
N GLN A 176 -3.58 3.10 -5.82
CA GLN A 176 -2.32 3.87 -5.75
C GLN A 176 -2.46 5.22 -6.46
N ASP A 177 -3.05 5.26 -7.65
CA ASP A 177 -3.29 6.49 -8.39
C ASP A 177 -4.29 7.40 -7.66
N ASP A 178 -5.30 6.81 -7.06
CA ASP A 178 -6.25 7.53 -6.19
C ASP A 178 -5.52 8.16 -4.99
N LEU A 179 -4.64 7.42 -4.31
CA LEU A 179 -3.87 7.92 -3.17
C LEU A 179 -2.93 9.07 -3.55
N LEU A 180 -2.32 9.03 -4.74
CA LEU A 180 -1.53 10.15 -5.25
C LEU A 180 -2.39 11.43 -5.39
N ARG A 181 -3.60 11.31 -5.92
CA ARG A 181 -4.54 12.44 -6.04
C ARG A 181 -4.98 12.92 -4.66
N TRP A 182 -5.31 12.00 -3.74
CA TRP A 182 -5.77 12.33 -2.39
C TRP A 182 -4.69 12.95 -1.53
N LYS A 183 -3.41 12.57 -1.72
CA LYS A 183 -2.26 13.18 -1.05
C LYS A 183 -2.29 14.71 -1.18
N GLY A 184 -2.49 15.24 -2.41
CA GLY A 184 -2.61 16.68 -2.65
C GLY A 184 -3.88 17.29 -2.04
N THR A 185 -5.00 16.55 -2.05
CA THR A 185 -6.30 17.03 -1.60
C THR A 185 -6.41 17.09 -0.08
N PHE A 186 -5.95 16.05 0.62
CA PHE A 186 -6.14 15.96 2.07
C PHE A 186 -5.00 16.58 2.87
N GLY A 187 -3.78 16.69 2.32
CA GLY A 187 -2.63 17.33 2.95
C GLY A 187 -2.24 16.75 4.32
N LYS A 188 -2.53 15.47 4.57
CA LYS A 188 -2.26 14.81 5.86
C LYS A 188 -0.81 14.33 5.95
N THR A 189 -0.27 14.28 7.18
CA THR A 189 0.98 13.57 7.44
C THR A 189 0.69 12.08 7.38
N THR A 190 1.25 11.39 6.39
CA THR A 190 0.93 9.99 6.15
C THR A 190 2.15 9.11 6.39
N VAL A 191 1.97 8.06 7.19
CA VAL A 191 2.94 6.99 7.38
C VAL A 191 2.33 5.71 6.86
N PHE A 192 2.92 5.13 5.81
CA PHE A 192 2.39 3.88 5.30
C PHE A 192 3.45 2.78 5.30
N VAL A 193 3.02 1.59 5.63
CA VAL A 193 3.83 0.37 5.62
C VAL A 193 3.55 -0.39 4.34
N THR A 194 4.60 -0.81 3.66
CA THR A 194 4.51 -1.75 2.54
C THR A 194 5.73 -2.66 2.52
N HIS A 195 5.63 -3.79 1.86
CA HIS A 195 6.77 -4.63 1.49
C HIS A 195 7.17 -4.44 0.03
N ASP A 196 6.38 -3.73 -0.78
CA ASP A 196 6.59 -3.47 -2.19
C ASP A 196 7.34 -2.12 -2.38
N MET A 197 8.56 -2.18 -2.95
CA MET A 197 9.37 -1.01 -3.22
C MET A 197 8.74 -0.11 -4.28
N ASN A 198 8.03 -0.67 -5.27
CA ASN A 198 7.40 0.13 -6.33
C ASN A 198 6.30 1.01 -5.76
N GLU A 199 5.52 0.51 -4.81
CA GLU A 199 4.53 1.31 -4.08
C GLU A 199 5.21 2.48 -3.34
N ALA A 200 6.31 2.21 -2.63
CA ALA A 200 7.06 3.23 -1.92
C ALA A 200 7.66 4.28 -2.88
N LEU A 201 8.26 3.83 -3.98
CA LEU A 201 8.86 4.71 -5.00
C LEU A 201 7.81 5.57 -5.71
N LYS A 202 6.59 5.06 -5.90
CA LYS A 202 5.48 5.74 -6.57
C LYS A 202 4.82 6.79 -5.66
N LEU A 203 4.63 6.49 -4.38
CA LEU A 203 3.74 7.24 -3.49
C LEU A 203 4.47 8.15 -2.52
N ALA A 204 5.65 7.75 -2.01
CA ALA A 204 6.28 8.41 -0.88
C ALA A 204 7.12 9.63 -1.29
N ASP A 205 7.11 10.67 -0.45
CA ASP A 205 8.09 11.76 -0.50
C ASP A 205 9.45 11.31 0.04
N ARG A 206 9.40 10.45 1.08
CA ARG A 206 10.57 9.81 1.66
C ARG A 206 10.28 8.35 1.99
N ILE A 207 11.32 7.55 1.92
CA ILE A 207 11.31 6.12 2.21
C ILE A 207 12.25 5.89 3.38
N CYS A 208 11.77 5.19 4.40
CA CYS A 208 12.57 4.68 5.51
C CYS A 208 12.72 3.17 5.33
N LEU A 209 13.89 2.74 4.89
CA LEU A 209 14.22 1.32 4.72
C LEU A 209 14.71 0.75 6.04
N MET A 210 14.03 -0.30 6.49
CA MET A 210 14.31 -0.98 7.76
C MET A 210 14.82 -2.42 7.53
N ARG A 211 15.71 -2.85 8.41
CA ARG A 211 16.20 -4.23 8.48
C ARG A 211 16.52 -4.59 9.93
N GLU A 212 16.05 -5.76 10.40
CA GLU A 212 16.37 -6.29 11.73
C GLU A 212 16.12 -5.28 12.87
N GLY A 213 14.98 -4.58 12.80
CA GLY A 213 14.58 -3.57 13.80
C GLY A 213 15.24 -2.21 13.65
N LYS A 214 16.17 -2.00 12.71
CA LYS A 214 16.95 -0.77 12.56
C LYS A 214 16.63 -0.05 11.25
N VAL A 215 16.84 1.27 11.25
CA VAL A 215 16.84 2.06 10.01
C VAL A 215 18.17 1.84 9.29
N VAL A 216 18.11 1.39 8.04
CA VAL A 216 19.28 1.23 7.16
C VAL A 216 19.55 2.52 6.40
N GLN A 217 18.50 3.10 5.82
CA GLN A 217 18.58 4.36 5.09
C GLN A 217 17.23 5.04 5.08
N THR A 218 17.24 6.37 5.14
CA THR A 218 16.06 7.21 4.91
C THR A 218 16.40 8.30 3.91
N GLY A 219 15.57 8.49 2.91
CA GLY A 219 15.78 9.52 1.88
C GLY A 219 14.62 9.57 0.89
N SER A 220 14.67 10.50 -0.05
CA SER A 220 13.73 10.51 -1.18
C SER A 220 13.93 9.28 -2.07
N PRO A 221 12.93 8.90 -2.90
CA PRO A 221 13.07 7.86 -3.90
C PRO A 221 14.34 8.02 -4.76
N ASP A 222 14.63 9.24 -5.19
CA ASP A 222 15.80 9.54 -6.02
C ASP A 222 17.12 9.40 -5.26
N GLU A 223 17.17 9.82 -3.99
CA GLU A 223 18.36 9.64 -3.14
C GLU A 223 18.68 8.16 -2.92
N LEU A 224 17.66 7.34 -2.64
CA LEU A 224 17.87 5.90 -2.45
C LEU A 224 18.40 5.22 -3.73
N ARG A 225 17.91 5.65 -4.89
CA ARG A 225 18.36 5.12 -6.19
C ARG A 225 19.79 5.54 -6.54
N ARG A 226 20.12 6.84 -6.36
CA ARG A 226 21.43 7.39 -6.78
C ARG A 226 22.54 7.06 -5.79
N ASN A 227 22.23 7.06 -4.49
CA ASN A 227 23.18 6.91 -3.40
C ASN A 227 22.75 5.84 -2.40
N PRO A 228 22.65 4.55 -2.80
CA PRO A 228 22.31 3.49 -1.87
C PRO A 228 23.41 3.31 -0.81
N ALA A 229 23.04 3.32 0.48
CA ALA A 229 23.96 3.25 1.62
C ALA A 229 24.74 1.92 1.71
N GLY A 230 24.40 0.92 0.92
CA GLY A 230 25.11 -0.36 0.90
C GLY A 230 24.51 -1.35 -0.09
N ALA A 231 25.12 -2.54 -0.12
CA ALA A 231 24.70 -3.62 -1.03
C ALA A 231 23.23 -4.01 -0.81
N PHE A 232 22.81 -4.10 0.45
CA PHE A 232 21.42 -4.43 0.80
C PHE A 232 20.41 -3.43 0.19
N VAL A 233 20.65 -2.12 0.31
CA VAL A 233 19.76 -1.10 -0.25
C VAL A 233 19.71 -1.20 -1.77
N ARG A 234 20.86 -1.36 -2.42
CA ARG A 234 20.96 -1.52 -3.87
C ARG A 234 20.22 -2.75 -4.37
N GLU A 235 20.40 -3.87 -3.69
CA GLU A 235 19.75 -5.14 -4.04
C GLU A 235 18.24 -5.06 -3.78
N PHE A 236 17.81 -4.45 -2.66
CA PHE A 236 16.41 -4.32 -2.31
C PHE A 236 15.63 -3.46 -3.32
N ILE A 237 16.24 -2.35 -3.80
CA ILE A 237 15.68 -1.52 -4.87
C ILE A 237 15.73 -2.26 -6.21
N GLY A 238 16.81 -2.97 -6.51
CA GLY A 238 17.04 -3.64 -7.80
C GLY A 238 16.17 -4.87 -8.01
N ARG A 239 15.86 -5.64 -6.97
CA ARG A 239 15.01 -6.84 -7.05
C ARG A 239 13.61 -6.52 -7.56
N GLU A 240 13.04 -5.43 -7.12
CA GLU A 240 11.68 -4.99 -7.50
C GLU A 240 11.64 -4.42 -8.93
N GLN A 241 12.70 -3.75 -9.36
CA GLN A 241 12.82 -3.29 -10.76
C GLN A 241 13.03 -4.46 -11.73
N GLY A 242 13.73 -5.51 -11.30
CA GLY A 242 13.99 -6.70 -12.12
C GLY A 242 12.73 -7.50 -12.43
N SER A 243 11.73 -7.52 -11.55
CA SER A 243 10.51 -8.33 -11.74
C SER A 243 9.54 -7.71 -12.76
N MET A 244 9.38 -6.38 -12.80
CA MET A 244 8.51 -5.71 -13.78
C MET A 244 9.20 -5.44 -15.13
N HIS A 245 10.52 -5.34 -15.15
CA HIS A 245 11.31 -5.19 -16.38
C HIS A 245 11.94 -6.53 -16.85
N ALA A 246 11.58 -7.65 -16.20
CA ALA A 246 12.03 -8.96 -16.65
C ALA A 246 11.56 -9.21 -18.09
N LEU A 247 12.51 -9.55 -18.95
CA LEU A 247 12.19 -9.98 -20.30
C LEU A 247 11.63 -11.40 -20.23
N LEU A 248 10.35 -11.54 -20.46
CA LEU A 248 9.64 -12.81 -20.46
C LEU A 248 9.70 -13.44 -21.83
N ASP A 249 9.98 -14.74 -21.89
CA ASP A 249 9.90 -15.55 -23.11
C ASP A 249 8.53 -16.27 -23.13
N LEU A 250 7.63 -15.82 -23.99
CA LEU A 250 6.27 -16.33 -24.07
C LEU A 250 6.16 -17.66 -24.83
N ARG A 251 7.19 -18.09 -25.57
CA ARG A 251 7.15 -19.27 -26.46
C ARG A 251 6.72 -20.57 -25.78
N GLN A 252 7.11 -20.76 -24.51
CA GLN A 252 6.76 -21.95 -23.73
C GLN A 252 5.37 -21.90 -23.09
N TRP A 253 4.69 -20.76 -23.20
CA TRP A 253 3.43 -20.47 -22.52
C TRP A 253 2.26 -20.23 -23.46
N VAL A 254 2.51 -20.20 -24.78
CA VAL A 254 1.46 -20.07 -25.78
C VAL A 254 0.76 -21.40 -26.04
N SER A 255 -0.57 -21.38 -26.15
CA SER A 255 -1.32 -22.54 -26.61
C SER A 255 -1.23 -22.64 -28.13
N ALA A 256 -0.87 -23.81 -28.62
CA ALA A 256 -0.66 -24.11 -30.07
C ALA A 256 -1.97 -24.39 -30.83
N ASN A 257 -3.13 -23.90 -30.42
CA ASN A 257 -4.37 -24.14 -31.11
C ASN A 257 -4.81 -22.92 -31.96
N PRO A 258 -4.42 -22.84 -33.25
CA PRO A 258 -4.70 -21.68 -34.10
C PRO A 258 -6.16 -21.58 -34.56
N GLU A 259 -6.98 -22.62 -34.34
CA GLU A 259 -8.37 -22.66 -34.84
C GLU A 259 -9.38 -21.94 -33.92
N ALA A 260 -9.00 -21.55 -32.71
CA ALA A 260 -9.85 -20.82 -31.77
C ALA A 260 -9.45 -19.34 -31.65
N VAL A 261 -9.21 -18.66 -32.79
CA VAL A 261 -8.86 -17.23 -32.78
C VAL A 261 -10.12 -16.38 -32.70
N PRO A 262 -10.49 -15.84 -31.52
CA PRO A 262 -11.24 -14.60 -31.48
C PRO A 262 -10.36 -13.56 -32.18
N GLN A 263 -10.95 -12.66 -32.99
CA GLN A 263 -10.22 -11.55 -33.61
C GLN A 263 -9.68 -10.60 -32.54
N THR A 264 -8.62 -11.02 -31.83
CA THR A 264 -7.95 -10.17 -30.85
C THR A 264 -7.05 -9.21 -31.60
N ARG A 265 -7.31 -7.91 -31.44
CA ARG A 265 -6.48 -6.84 -32.01
C ARG A 265 -5.16 -6.61 -31.29
N ALA A 266 -4.92 -7.28 -30.15
CA ALA A 266 -3.72 -7.11 -29.35
C ALA A 266 -2.70 -8.20 -29.68
N VAL A 267 -1.48 -7.77 -30.00
CA VAL A 267 -0.37 -8.62 -30.36
C VAL A 267 0.85 -8.27 -29.49
N LEU A 268 1.55 -9.28 -28.98
CA LEU A 268 2.78 -9.13 -28.26
C LEU A 268 3.92 -9.91 -28.92
N PRO A 269 5.15 -9.41 -28.90
CA PRO A 269 6.30 -10.19 -29.38
C PRO A 269 6.58 -11.37 -28.44
N ALA A 270 7.18 -12.43 -28.96
CA ALA A 270 7.55 -13.64 -28.20
C ALA A 270 8.44 -13.34 -26.99
N LYS A 271 9.21 -12.27 -27.04
CA LYS A 271 9.97 -11.72 -25.91
C LYS A 271 9.41 -10.35 -25.56
N VAL A 272 8.84 -10.22 -24.35
CA VAL A 272 8.15 -9.01 -23.91
C VAL A 272 8.55 -8.67 -22.47
N GLN A 273 8.59 -7.39 -22.12
CA GLN A 273 8.76 -6.97 -20.73
C GLN A 273 7.49 -7.30 -19.93
N ALA A 274 7.66 -7.68 -18.67
CA ALA A 274 6.56 -8.10 -17.80
C ALA A 274 5.50 -7.01 -17.61
N ASP A 275 5.90 -5.74 -17.47
CA ASP A 275 5.01 -4.57 -17.39
C ASP A 275 4.13 -4.43 -18.63
N ARG A 276 4.71 -4.62 -19.83
CA ARG A 276 3.95 -4.57 -21.09
C ARG A 276 2.95 -5.72 -21.22
N LEU A 277 3.33 -6.93 -20.77
CA LEU A 277 2.41 -8.08 -20.73
C LEU A 277 1.23 -7.77 -19.80
N VAL A 278 1.48 -7.25 -18.59
CA VAL A 278 0.45 -6.87 -17.63
C VAL A 278 -0.48 -5.79 -18.20
N SER A 279 0.07 -4.74 -18.79
CA SER A 279 -0.69 -3.63 -19.38
C SER A 279 -1.63 -4.11 -20.48
N VAL A 280 -1.16 -4.96 -21.40
CA VAL A 280 -1.99 -5.45 -22.49
C VAL A 280 -3.06 -6.44 -21.99
N MET A 281 -2.72 -7.28 -21.00
CA MET A 281 -3.67 -8.23 -20.39
C MET A 281 -4.71 -7.54 -19.50
N ALA A 282 -4.53 -6.27 -19.10
CA ALA A 282 -5.56 -5.51 -18.41
C ALA A 282 -6.79 -5.29 -19.29
N ASP A 283 -6.57 -5.01 -20.57
CA ASP A 283 -7.62 -4.66 -21.54
C ASP A 283 -8.10 -5.85 -22.37
N HIS A 284 -7.38 -7.00 -22.35
CA HIS A 284 -7.67 -8.16 -23.19
C HIS A 284 -7.65 -9.47 -22.40
N GLU A 285 -8.62 -10.34 -22.63
CA GLU A 285 -8.66 -11.68 -22.02
C GLU A 285 -7.66 -12.64 -22.67
N THR A 286 -7.37 -12.41 -23.95
CA THR A 286 -6.46 -13.23 -24.75
C THR A 286 -5.66 -12.32 -25.68
N VAL A 287 -4.38 -12.61 -25.87
CA VAL A 287 -3.47 -11.85 -26.72
C VAL A 287 -2.72 -12.79 -27.65
N ALA A 288 -2.55 -12.38 -28.90
CA ALA A 288 -1.72 -13.11 -29.86
C ALA A 288 -0.24 -12.87 -29.59
N VAL A 289 0.58 -13.89 -29.77
CA VAL A 289 2.04 -13.80 -29.65
C VAL A 289 2.66 -14.01 -31.02
N GLU A 290 3.54 -13.09 -31.42
CA GLU A 290 4.23 -13.12 -32.71
C GLU A 290 5.74 -13.26 -32.55
N GLU A 291 6.35 -13.97 -33.50
CA GLU A 291 7.80 -14.03 -33.69
C GLU A 291 8.13 -13.94 -35.18
N GLY A 292 8.99 -13.01 -35.56
CA GLY A 292 9.40 -12.82 -36.94
C GLY A 292 8.27 -12.41 -37.93
N GLY A 293 7.16 -11.87 -37.40
CA GLY A 293 5.98 -11.49 -38.20
C GLY A 293 4.94 -12.60 -38.40
N GLU A 294 5.18 -13.76 -37.78
CA GLU A 294 4.22 -14.88 -37.77
C GLU A 294 3.63 -15.07 -36.37
N GLN A 295 2.33 -15.32 -36.29
CA GLN A 295 1.66 -15.63 -35.02
C GLN A 295 2.02 -17.05 -34.61
N ILE A 296 2.70 -17.18 -33.44
CA ILE A 296 3.12 -18.48 -32.89
C ILE A 296 2.14 -19.09 -31.90
N GLY A 297 1.13 -18.34 -31.45
CA GLY A 297 0.07 -18.84 -30.59
C GLY A 297 -0.66 -17.73 -29.83
N LEU A 298 -1.45 -18.13 -28.85
CA LEU A 298 -2.25 -17.25 -27.98
C LEU A 298 -1.84 -17.46 -26.53
N ILE A 299 -1.90 -16.40 -25.74
CA ILE A 299 -1.77 -16.44 -24.30
C ILE A 299 -3.03 -15.85 -23.67
N ASP A 300 -3.64 -16.57 -22.74
CA ASP A 300 -4.77 -16.08 -21.94
C ASP A 300 -4.30 -15.41 -20.66
N ARG A 301 -5.19 -14.63 -20.03
CA ARG A 301 -4.92 -13.90 -18.80
C ARG A 301 -4.46 -14.82 -17.66
N ALA A 302 -5.06 -16.00 -17.51
CA ALA A 302 -4.70 -16.95 -16.45
C ALA A 302 -3.28 -17.51 -16.64
N THR A 303 -2.89 -17.80 -17.88
CA THR A 303 -1.54 -18.27 -18.23
C THR A 303 -0.51 -17.16 -18.07
N ALA A 304 -0.83 -15.91 -18.48
CA ALA A 304 0.01 -14.75 -18.26
C ALA A 304 0.29 -14.52 -16.77
N PHE A 305 -0.71 -14.63 -15.90
CA PHE A 305 -0.52 -14.54 -14.45
C PHE A 305 0.34 -15.67 -13.88
N ARG A 306 0.19 -16.91 -14.36
CA ARG A 306 1.05 -18.03 -13.95
C ARG A 306 2.51 -17.80 -14.35
N LEU A 307 2.75 -17.27 -15.54
CA LEU A 307 4.08 -16.90 -16.01
C LEU A 307 4.73 -15.82 -15.13
N LEU A 308 3.99 -14.76 -14.80
CA LEU A 308 4.45 -13.69 -13.91
C LEU A 308 4.77 -14.24 -12.50
N ALA A 309 3.90 -15.10 -11.96
CA ALA A 309 4.12 -15.74 -10.66
C ALA A 309 5.33 -16.69 -10.65
N ALA A 310 5.57 -17.42 -11.74
CA ALA A 310 6.73 -18.31 -11.88
C ALA A 310 8.04 -17.53 -11.93
N ASN A 311 8.09 -16.40 -12.66
CA ASN A 311 9.27 -15.55 -12.73
C ASN A 311 9.51 -14.73 -11.44
N GLY A 312 8.47 -14.43 -10.66
CA GLY A 312 8.59 -13.81 -9.33
C GLY A 312 9.15 -14.75 -8.24
N LYS A 313 9.10 -16.08 -8.45
CA LYS A 313 9.65 -17.10 -7.53
C LYS A 313 11.07 -17.58 -7.89
N GLY A 314 11.63 -17.09 -8.99
CA GLY A 314 12.83 -17.66 -9.63
C GLY A 314 14.17 -17.17 -9.12
N THR A 315 14.38 -16.88 -7.79
CA THR A 315 15.72 -16.72 -7.21
C THR A 315 15.78 -17.16 -5.73
N GLY A 316 15.21 -18.28 -5.41
CA GLY A 316 15.21 -18.81 -4.04
C GLY A 316 15.51 -20.31 -3.99
N HIS A 317 16.53 -20.78 -4.70
CA HIS A 317 17.20 -22.05 -4.43
C HIS A 317 18.57 -22.04 -5.11
N HIS A 318 19.61 -21.78 -4.32
CA HIS A 318 20.90 -22.49 -4.38
C HIS A 318 21.70 -22.09 -3.14
N GLU A 319 21.91 -23.12 -2.29
CA GLU A 319 22.84 -23.30 -1.15
C GLU A 319 22.57 -22.48 0.11
#